data_aee12f0675c346b6ea38fb1e7270ffbf
#
_entry.id   aee12f0675c346b6ea38fb1e7270ffbf
#
_cell.length_a   1.000
_cell.length_b   1.000
_cell.length_c   1.000
_cell.angle_alpha   90.00
_cell.angle_beta   90.00
_cell.angle_gamma   90.00
#
_symmetry.space_group_name_H-M   'P 1'
#
loop_
_entity.id
_entity.type
_entity.pdbx_description
1 polymer ?
#
loop_
_entity_poly.entity_id
_entity_poly.type
_entity_poly.pdbx_seq_one_letter_code
_entity_poly.pdbx_strand_id
1 'polypeptide(L)'
;SYTLNNFKIGTNAIFYKYNKELINENLYKKYNYDGKLGYNLSIDYKLVLNYFQFFGETALDKNQHFATINGIIFYPSQTIGIAMLHRFYSKKFVAPYANSFCNNSSIKNEHGLFTSININEFKNIGLSGYFDVYKFPFLKYNIDYPTIGWDGMFQTEFKPNSRYNMYFRYKAKY
;
A
#
# COMPACT_ATOMS: atom_id res chain seq x y z
N SER A 1 8.64 -2.79 -19.66
CA SER A 1 9.59 -2.93 -18.54
C SER A 1 10.96 -3.38 -19.08
N TYR A 2 12.00 -2.96 -18.41
CA TYR A 2 13.39 -3.33 -18.70
C TYR A 2 13.97 -4.04 -17.46
N THR A 3 14.68 -5.14 -17.68
CA THR A 3 15.31 -5.93 -16.61
C THR A 3 16.79 -6.08 -16.90
N LEU A 4 17.62 -5.72 -15.92
CA LEU A 4 19.07 -5.88 -15.96
C LEU A 4 19.51 -6.55 -14.67
N ASN A 5 19.96 -7.81 -14.75
CA ASN A 5 20.37 -8.62 -13.59
C ASN A 5 19.30 -8.59 -12.46
N ASN A 6 19.66 -7.94 -11.35
CA ASN A 6 18.81 -7.85 -10.14
C ASN A 6 17.91 -6.61 -10.10
N PHE A 7 17.95 -5.77 -11.13
CA PHE A 7 17.19 -4.54 -11.23
C PHE A 7 16.15 -4.63 -12.35
N LYS A 8 14.92 -4.27 -12.02
CA LYS A 8 13.82 -4.14 -12.97
C LYS A 8 13.22 -2.75 -12.85
N ILE A 9 12.95 -2.11 -13.98
CA ILE A 9 12.21 -0.86 -14.07
C ILE A 9 11.07 -1.00 -15.09
N GLY A 10 9.93 -0.44 -14.78
CA GLY A 10 8.75 -0.45 -15.64
C GLY A 10 8.13 0.94 -15.76
N THR A 11 7.37 1.14 -16.83
CA THR A 11 6.53 2.31 -17.02
C THR A 11 5.14 1.85 -17.41
N ASN A 12 4.10 2.50 -16.89
CA ASN A 12 2.72 2.21 -17.20
C ASN A 12 2.00 3.51 -17.56
N ALA A 13 1.04 3.40 -18.49
CA ALA A 13 0.16 4.50 -18.87
C ALA A 13 -1.27 3.98 -18.98
N ILE A 14 -2.20 4.67 -18.37
CA ILE A 14 -3.64 4.38 -18.43
C ILE A 14 -4.34 5.63 -18.92
N PHE A 15 -5.13 5.48 -19.98
CA PHE A 15 -5.98 6.55 -20.54
C PHE A 15 -7.44 6.13 -20.39
N TYR A 16 -8.29 7.05 -19.95
CA TYR A 16 -9.71 6.77 -19.79
C TYR A 16 -10.59 7.95 -20.20
N LYS A 17 -11.81 7.61 -20.66
CA LYS A 17 -12.83 8.57 -21.09
C LYS A 17 -14.18 8.15 -20.54
N TYR A 18 -14.87 9.08 -19.92
CA TYR A 18 -16.25 8.89 -19.45
C TYR A 18 -17.24 9.50 -20.45
N ASN A 19 -18.38 8.83 -20.64
CA ASN A 19 -19.46 9.33 -21.52
C ASN A 19 -20.13 10.58 -20.93
N LYS A 20 -20.23 10.65 -19.59
CA LYS A 20 -20.78 11.80 -18.86
C LYS A 20 -19.68 12.46 -18.03
N GLU A 21 -19.77 13.77 -17.91
CA GLU A 21 -18.93 14.54 -17.00
C GLU A 21 -19.28 14.20 -15.56
N LEU A 22 -18.26 13.90 -14.74
CA LEU A 22 -18.43 13.68 -13.33
C LEU A 22 -18.24 15.01 -12.61
N ILE A 23 -19.28 15.41 -11.86
CA ILE A 23 -19.28 16.66 -11.07
C ILE A 23 -19.36 16.28 -9.59
N ASN A 24 -18.56 16.93 -8.75
CA ASN A 24 -18.49 16.66 -7.32
C ASN A 24 -18.96 17.89 -6.53
N GLU A 25 -20.13 17.82 -5.89
CA GLU A 25 -20.73 18.91 -5.13
C GLU A 25 -20.34 18.93 -3.65
N ASN A 26 -19.96 17.78 -3.09
CA ASN A 26 -19.67 17.66 -1.66
C ASN A 26 -18.24 18.06 -1.32
N LEU A 27 -18.04 18.77 -0.20
CA LEU A 27 -16.74 19.26 0.26
C LEU A 27 -15.69 18.16 0.41
N TYR A 28 -16.02 17.00 0.98
CA TYR A 28 -15.11 15.85 1.13
C TYR A 28 -14.76 15.19 -0.22
N LYS A 29 -15.57 15.44 -1.28
CA LYS A 29 -15.33 14.99 -2.66
C LYS A 29 -14.62 16.04 -3.53
N LYS A 30 -14.26 17.20 -2.99
CA LYS A 30 -13.63 18.32 -3.72
C LYS A 30 -12.46 17.90 -4.62
N TYR A 31 -11.74 16.86 -4.22
CA TYR A 31 -10.57 16.34 -4.95
C TYR A 31 -10.86 14.97 -5.61
N ASN A 32 -12.13 14.61 -5.81
CA ASN A 32 -12.45 13.47 -6.65
C ASN A 32 -12.24 13.80 -8.12
N TYR A 33 -12.26 12.76 -8.94
CA TYR A 33 -12.18 12.95 -10.38
C TYR A 33 -13.29 13.89 -10.88
N ASP A 34 -12.89 14.86 -11.67
CA ASP A 34 -13.76 15.83 -12.33
C ASP A 34 -13.42 15.87 -13.80
N GLY A 35 -14.46 15.88 -14.68
CA GLY A 35 -14.33 15.91 -16.13
C GLY A 35 -14.57 14.57 -16.84
N LYS A 36 -14.23 14.53 -18.13
CA LYS A 36 -14.49 13.38 -19.02
C LYS A 36 -13.23 12.57 -19.38
N LEU A 37 -12.08 13.23 -19.47
CA LEU A 37 -10.82 12.64 -19.96
C LEU A 37 -9.77 12.65 -18.87
N GLY A 38 -9.14 11.51 -18.63
CA GLY A 38 -8.04 11.41 -17.70
C GLY A 38 -6.94 10.46 -18.19
N TYR A 39 -5.78 10.60 -17.57
CA TYR A 39 -4.69 9.64 -17.71
C TYR A 39 -3.90 9.55 -16.42
N ASN A 40 -3.25 8.41 -16.22
CA ASN A 40 -2.27 8.20 -15.19
C ASN A 40 -1.01 7.62 -15.83
N LEU A 41 0.14 8.11 -15.41
CA LEU A 41 1.46 7.61 -15.80
C LEU A 41 2.18 7.14 -14.55
N SER A 42 2.86 6.00 -14.60
CA SER A 42 3.67 5.55 -13.47
C SER A 42 5.01 4.97 -13.91
N ILE A 43 5.96 5.01 -12.97
CA ILE A 43 7.25 4.33 -13.04
C ILE A 43 7.33 3.43 -11.82
N ASP A 44 7.60 2.15 -12.06
CA ASP A 44 7.85 1.15 -11.02
C ASP A 44 9.28 0.62 -11.10
N TYR A 45 9.80 0.19 -9.96
CA TYR A 45 11.11 -0.43 -9.85
C TYR A 45 11.14 -1.58 -8.85
N LYS A 46 12.04 -2.51 -9.10
CA LYS A 46 12.39 -3.60 -8.19
C LYS A 46 13.89 -3.85 -8.25
N LEU A 47 14.54 -3.89 -7.08
CA LEU A 47 15.94 -4.22 -6.93
C LEU A 47 16.12 -5.34 -5.89
N VAL A 48 16.80 -6.40 -6.25
CA VAL A 48 17.08 -7.54 -5.36
C VAL A 48 18.58 -7.60 -5.08
N LEU A 49 18.95 -7.47 -3.82
CA LEU A 49 20.36 -7.48 -3.35
C LEU A 49 20.48 -8.48 -2.20
N ASN A 50 21.06 -9.63 -2.43
CA ASN A 50 21.27 -10.67 -1.41
C ASN A 50 20.03 -10.89 -0.51
N TYR A 51 20.09 -10.29 0.69
CA TYR A 51 19.02 -10.39 1.71
C TYR A 51 17.97 -9.29 1.62
N PHE A 52 18.13 -8.33 0.70
CA PHE A 52 17.23 -7.17 0.58
C PHE A 52 16.51 -7.17 -0.75
N GLN A 53 15.25 -6.81 -0.72
CA GLN A 53 14.46 -6.48 -1.90
C GLN A 53 13.86 -5.09 -1.72
N PHE A 54 14.20 -4.18 -2.61
CA PHE A 54 13.60 -2.85 -2.72
C PHE A 54 12.59 -2.85 -3.85
N PHE A 55 11.48 -2.21 -3.66
CA PHE A 55 10.47 -2.03 -4.70
C PHE A 55 9.67 -0.76 -4.48
N GLY A 56 9.11 -0.22 -5.53
CA GLY A 56 8.26 0.94 -5.43
C GLY A 56 7.66 1.34 -6.74
N GLU A 57 6.68 2.24 -6.64
CA GLU A 57 6.01 2.86 -7.77
C GLU A 57 5.71 4.31 -7.43
N THR A 58 5.91 5.20 -8.42
CA THR A 58 5.47 6.59 -8.36
C THR A 58 4.61 6.87 -9.57
N ALA A 59 3.40 7.37 -9.32
CA ALA A 59 2.41 7.68 -10.34
C ALA A 59 2.03 9.16 -10.33
N LEU A 60 1.70 9.69 -11.52
CA LEU A 60 1.19 11.03 -11.74
C LEU A 60 -0.19 10.96 -12.41
N ASP A 61 -1.09 11.82 -12.00
CA ASP A 61 -2.34 12.06 -12.72
C ASP A 61 -2.20 13.18 -13.77
N LYS A 62 -3.25 13.41 -14.57
CA LYS A 62 -3.27 14.44 -15.61
C LYS A 62 -2.96 15.86 -15.12
N ASN A 63 -3.17 16.14 -13.82
CA ASN A 63 -2.95 17.43 -13.18
C ASN A 63 -1.61 17.49 -12.42
N GLN A 64 -0.71 16.50 -12.66
CA GLN A 64 0.61 16.39 -12.05
C GLN A 64 0.59 16.18 -10.52
N HIS A 65 -0.55 15.73 -9.96
CA HIS A 65 -0.55 15.26 -8.59
C HIS A 65 0.05 13.87 -8.55
N PHE A 66 0.80 13.56 -7.48
CA PHE A 66 1.52 12.29 -7.39
C PHE A 66 1.05 11.42 -6.23
N ALA A 67 1.27 10.13 -6.43
CA ALA A 67 1.15 9.09 -5.43
C ALA A 67 2.41 8.22 -5.51
N THR A 68 2.95 7.83 -4.37
CA THR A 68 4.13 6.97 -4.32
C THR A 68 4.00 5.93 -3.22
N ILE A 69 4.49 4.73 -3.52
CA ILE A 69 4.63 3.63 -2.58
C ILE A 69 6.03 3.04 -2.73
N ASN A 70 6.75 2.87 -1.62
CA ASN A 70 8.09 2.33 -1.62
C ASN A 70 8.24 1.34 -0.48
N GLY A 71 8.84 0.20 -0.75
CA GLY A 71 9.02 -0.85 0.22
C GLY A 71 10.40 -1.47 0.20
N ILE A 72 10.75 -2.03 1.34
CA ILE A 72 11.92 -2.87 1.53
C ILE A 72 11.49 -4.15 2.22
N ILE A 73 11.99 -5.28 1.74
CA ILE A 73 11.88 -6.56 2.43
C ILE A 73 13.30 -7.03 2.75
N PHE A 74 13.51 -7.42 3.98
CA PHE A 74 14.77 -7.96 4.49
C PHE A 74 14.59 -9.39 4.96
N TYR A 75 15.42 -10.30 4.46
CA TYR A 75 15.45 -11.72 4.80
C TYR A 75 16.76 -12.06 5.53
N PRO A 76 16.88 -11.84 6.86
CA PRO A 76 18.09 -12.18 7.62
C PRO A 76 18.38 -13.69 7.61
N SER A 77 17.35 -14.51 7.41
CA SER A 77 17.45 -15.96 7.21
C SER A 77 16.33 -16.45 6.31
N GLN A 78 16.36 -17.73 5.93
CA GLN A 78 15.28 -18.34 5.14
C GLN A 78 13.94 -18.41 5.86
N THR A 79 13.95 -18.30 7.17
CA THR A 79 12.75 -18.41 8.03
C THR A 79 12.22 -17.05 8.50
N ILE A 80 12.98 -15.98 8.37
CA ILE A 80 12.60 -14.65 8.88
C ILE A 80 12.47 -13.67 7.72
N GLY A 81 11.31 -13.03 7.61
CA GLY A 81 11.05 -11.93 6.71
C GLY A 81 10.60 -10.69 7.48
N ILE A 82 11.22 -9.55 7.21
CA ILE A 82 10.84 -8.25 7.76
C ILE A 82 10.51 -7.36 6.58
N ALA A 83 9.35 -6.68 6.61
CA ALA A 83 8.98 -5.74 5.57
C ALA A 83 8.66 -4.37 6.16
N MET A 84 9.01 -3.32 5.42
CA MET A 84 8.61 -1.95 5.69
C MET A 84 8.11 -1.34 4.38
N LEU A 85 6.98 -0.64 4.46
CA LEU A 85 6.33 -0.01 3.31
C LEU A 85 5.91 1.40 3.68
N HIS A 86 6.45 2.37 2.97
CA HIS A 86 6.04 3.77 3.07
C HIS A 86 5.12 4.10 1.90
N ARG A 87 4.02 4.80 2.17
CA ARG A 87 3.10 5.30 1.15
C ARG A 87 2.74 6.76 1.38
N PHE A 88 2.70 7.49 0.29
CA PHE A 88 2.24 8.87 0.25
C PHE A 88 1.34 9.07 -0.96
N TYR A 89 0.07 9.39 -0.70
CA TYR A 89 -0.93 9.66 -1.74
C TYR A 89 -1.46 11.06 -1.56
N SER A 90 -1.14 11.94 -2.51
CA SER A 90 -1.63 13.33 -2.51
C SER A 90 -3.15 13.36 -2.37
N LYS A 91 -3.67 14.31 -1.61
CA LYS A 91 -5.12 14.50 -1.46
C LYS A 91 -5.85 14.80 -2.78
N LYS A 92 -5.11 15.28 -3.77
CA LYS A 92 -5.62 15.63 -5.10
C LYS A 92 -5.37 14.56 -6.16
N PHE A 93 -4.57 13.54 -5.86
CA PHE A 93 -4.27 12.46 -6.80
C PHE A 93 -5.53 11.68 -7.17
N VAL A 94 -5.70 11.42 -8.46
CA VAL A 94 -6.86 10.73 -9.01
C VAL A 94 -6.43 9.60 -9.94
N ALA A 95 -6.75 8.37 -9.57
CA ALA A 95 -6.49 7.17 -10.35
C ALA A 95 -7.65 6.18 -10.19
N PRO A 96 -8.76 6.33 -10.95
CA PRO A 96 -9.98 5.55 -10.75
C PRO A 96 -9.81 4.04 -10.98
N TYR A 97 -8.83 3.66 -11.78
CA TYR A 97 -8.56 2.26 -12.17
C TYR A 97 -7.31 1.68 -11.52
N ALA A 98 -6.66 2.42 -10.63
CA ALA A 98 -5.51 1.92 -9.90
C ALA A 98 -5.93 1.19 -8.62
N ASN A 99 -5.12 0.21 -8.23
CA ASN A 99 -5.23 -0.46 -6.94
C ASN A 99 -3.86 -0.44 -6.26
N SER A 100 -3.83 -0.09 -4.98
CA SER A 100 -2.61 -0.05 -4.18
C SER A 100 -2.91 -0.31 -2.71
N PHE A 101 -1.87 -0.59 -1.94
CA PHE A 101 -2.00 -0.77 -0.49
C PHE A 101 -2.38 0.56 0.18
N CYS A 102 -3.63 0.67 0.65
CA CYS A 102 -4.15 1.87 1.33
C CYS A 102 -5.23 1.51 2.36
N ASN A 103 -5.42 2.38 3.34
CA ASN A 103 -6.52 2.31 4.31
C ASN A 103 -7.73 3.16 3.90
N ASN A 104 -7.59 3.94 2.85
CA ASN A 104 -8.69 4.68 2.26
C ASN A 104 -9.40 3.84 1.19
N SER A 105 -10.63 4.21 0.83
CA SER A 105 -11.40 3.58 -0.26
C SER A 105 -10.85 3.87 -1.67
N SER A 106 -9.92 4.81 -1.79
CA SER A 106 -9.26 5.19 -3.04
C SER A 106 -7.83 5.63 -2.77
N ILE A 107 -6.95 5.52 -3.76
CA ILE A 107 -5.53 5.86 -3.68
C ILE A 107 -5.37 7.38 -3.69
N LYS A 108 -5.69 8.03 -2.59
CA LYS A 108 -5.51 9.47 -2.35
C LYS A 108 -5.63 9.81 -0.88
N ASN A 109 -5.17 11.00 -0.52
CA ASN A 109 -5.34 11.57 0.82
C ASN A 109 -4.84 10.64 1.94
N GLU A 110 -3.69 10.01 1.75
CA GLU A 110 -3.14 9.10 2.74
C GLU A 110 -1.61 9.18 2.79
N HIS A 111 -1.07 9.18 4.00
CA HIS A 111 0.33 9.04 4.28
C HIS A 111 0.48 7.98 5.36
N GLY A 112 1.20 6.89 5.08
CA GLY A 112 1.27 5.76 6.00
C GLY A 112 2.62 5.04 5.97
N LEU A 113 2.89 4.36 7.06
CA LEU A 113 4.03 3.50 7.26
C LEU A 113 3.54 2.15 7.80
N PHE A 114 3.74 1.12 7.02
CA PHE A 114 3.46 -0.27 7.38
C PHE A 114 4.77 -0.98 7.69
N THR A 115 4.77 -1.76 8.76
CA THR A 115 5.87 -2.65 9.11
C THR A 115 5.33 -4.04 9.42
N SER A 116 6.06 -5.09 9.03
CA SER A 116 5.67 -6.45 9.36
C SER A 116 6.88 -7.34 9.61
N ILE A 117 6.66 -8.36 10.41
CA ILE A 117 7.60 -9.45 10.65
C ILE A 117 6.87 -10.78 10.45
N ASN A 118 7.55 -11.70 9.79
CA ASN A 118 7.09 -13.07 9.62
C ASN A 118 8.24 -14.02 9.97
N ILE A 119 7.99 -14.94 10.89
CA ILE A 119 8.91 -15.99 11.31
C ILE A 119 8.25 -17.32 10.98
N ASN A 120 8.73 -17.96 9.90
CA ASN A 120 8.24 -19.26 9.48
C ASN A 120 8.87 -20.34 10.37
N GLU A 121 8.04 -21.20 10.89
CA GLU A 121 8.32 -22.41 11.67
C GLU A 121 9.71 -22.53 12.31
N PHE A 122 9.83 -22.00 13.53
CA PHE A 122 10.91 -22.37 14.44
C PHE A 122 10.36 -23.36 15.48
N LYS A 123 10.83 -24.63 15.44
CA LYS A 123 10.39 -25.71 16.34
C LYS A 123 8.84 -25.83 16.43
N ASN A 124 8.17 -25.92 15.25
CA ASN A 124 6.71 -26.05 15.16
C ASN A 124 5.91 -24.78 15.51
N ILE A 125 6.56 -23.65 15.75
CA ILE A 125 5.91 -22.36 16.05
C ILE A 125 6.20 -21.39 14.91
N GLY A 126 5.15 -20.81 14.32
CA GLY A 126 5.20 -19.69 13.40
C GLY A 126 4.73 -18.42 14.12
N LEU A 127 5.38 -17.29 13.84
CA LEU A 127 4.97 -15.99 14.34
C LEU A 127 4.83 -15.01 13.17
N SER A 128 3.75 -14.27 13.13
CA SER A 128 3.57 -13.17 12.20
C SER A 128 2.90 -11.97 12.86
N GLY A 129 3.27 -10.80 12.43
CA GLY A 129 2.66 -9.58 12.93
C GLY A 129 2.90 -8.41 12.01
N TYR A 130 2.02 -7.42 12.09
CA TYR A 130 2.20 -6.15 11.40
C TYR A 130 1.68 -5.00 12.26
N PHE A 131 2.21 -3.82 11.95
CA PHE A 131 1.74 -2.56 12.48
C PHE A 131 1.73 -1.52 11.36
N ASP A 132 0.59 -0.89 11.16
CA ASP A 132 0.34 0.12 10.13
C ASP A 132 -0.14 1.40 10.78
N VAL A 133 0.60 2.50 10.59
CA VAL A 133 0.21 3.84 11.05
C VAL A 133 -0.06 4.69 9.83
N TYR A 134 -1.19 5.40 9.83
CA TYR A 134 -1.58 6.22 8.71
C TYR A 134 -2.27 7.51 9.13
N LYS A 135 -2.14 8.52 8.28
CA LYS A 135 -2.77 9.83 8.43
C LYS A 135 -3.55 10.16 7.17
N PHE A 136 -4.73 10.74 7.36
CA PHE A 136 -5.53 11.36 6.31
C PHE A 136 -5.44 12.88 6.44
N PRO A 137 -4.63 13.56 5.60
CA PRO A 137 -4.41 15.02 5.69
C PRO A 137 -5.63 15.87 5.35
N PHE A 138 -6.63 15.31 4.67
CA PHE A 138 -7.85 16.02 4.25
C PHE A 138 -9.11 15.30 4.76
N LEU A 139 -10.24 15.99 4.73
CA LEU A 139 -11.55 15.51 5.17
C LEU A 139 -11.95 14.18 4.56
N LYS A 140 -12.70 13.39 5.32
CA LYS A 140 -13.36 12.15 4.89
C LYS A 140 -14.85 12.26 5.09
N TYR A 141 -15.61 11.31 4.57
CA TYR A 141 -17.03 11.23 4.83
C TYR A 141 -17.32 11.19 6.35
N ASN A 142 -18.15 12.10 6.82
CA ASN A 142 -18.51 12.31 8.24
C ASN A 142 -17.34 12.67 9.17
N ILE A 143 -16.21 13.15 8.63
CA ILE A 143 -15.05 13.57 9.42
C ILE A 143 -14.53 14.89 8.88
N ASP A 144 -14.66 15.96 9.67
CA ASP A 144 -14.40 17.35 9.26
C ASP A 144 -13.00 17.85 9.65
N TYR A 145 -12.07 16.93 9.99
CA TYR A 145 -10.69 17.26 10.35
C TYR A 145 -9.72 16.15 9.92
N PRO A 146 -8.43 16.46 9.77
CA PRO A 146 -7.39 15.47 9.52
C PRO A 146 -7.34 14.42 10.63
N THR A 147 -7.21 13.14 10.25
CA THR A 147 -7.21 12.03 11.22
C THR A 147 -5.94 11.20 11.11
N ILE A 148 -5.59 10.57 12.21
CA ILE A 148 -4.52 9.57 12.31
C ILE A 148 -5.17 8.29 12.79
N GLY A 149 -4.79 7.16 12.21
CA GLY A 149 -5.24 5.84 12.63
C GLY A 149 -4.08 4.85 12.65
N TRP A 150 -4.33 3.71 13.25
CA TRP A 150 -3.43 2.56 13.21
C TRP A 150 -4.19 1.25 13.10
N ASP A 151 -3.56 0.25 12.51
CA ASP A 151 -4.05 -1.14 12.41
C ASP A 151 -2.89 -2.07 12.78
N GLY A 152 -3.12 -2.99 13.68
CA GLY A 152 -2.11 -3.93 14.13
C GLY A 152 -2.67 -5.34 14.27
N MET A 153 -1.83 -6.32 13.94
CA MET A 153 -2.14 -7.74 14.09
C MET A 153 -0.92 -8.48 14.60
N PHE A 154 -1.19 -9.45 15.47
CA PHE A 154 -0.25 -10.46 15.88
C PHE A 154 -0.89 -11.84 15.73
N GLN A 155 -0.15 -12.79 15.17
CA GLN A 155 -0.59 -14.18 15.03
C GLN A 155 0.55 -15.12 15.40
N THR A 156 0.21 -16.14 16.15
CA THR A 156 1.09 -17.30 16.39
C THR A 156 0.41 -18.55 15.86
N GLU A 157 1.19 -19.39 15.22
CA GLU A 157 0.77 -20.72 14.73
C GLU A 157 1.56 -21.79 15.47
N PHE A 158 0.88 -22.87 15.82
CA PHE A 158 1.50 -24.04 16.45
C PHE A 158 1.12 -25.29 15.69
N LYS A 159 2.13 -25.99 15.15
CA LYS A 159 1.99 -27.23 14.37
C LYS A 159 2.77 -28.35 15.04
N PRO A 160 2.19 -29.01 16.08
CA PRO A 160 2.88 -30.09 16.81
C PRO A 160 3.21 -31.30 15.90
N ASN A 161 2.43 -31.50 14.85
CA ASN A 161 2.65 -32.51 13.80
C ASN A 161 1.89 -32.13 12.53
N SER A 162 2.04 -32.94 11.45
CA SER A 162 1.40 -32.67 10.16
C SER A 162 -0.14 -32.72 10.16
N ARG A 163 -0.76 -33.27 11.22
CA ARG A 163 -2.23 -33.41 11.32
C ARG A 163 -2.91 -32.25 12.04
N TYR A 164 -2.20 -31.53 12.89
CA TYR A 164 -2.77 -30.47 13.71
C TYR A 164 -2.10 -29.13 13.41
N ASN A 165 -2.93 -28.14 13.09
CA ASN A 165 -2.52 -26.74 12.96
C ASN A 165 -3.47 -25.89 13.82
N MET A 166 -2.92 -25.25 14.84
CA MET A 166 -3.63 -24.35 15.71
C MET A 166 -3.06 -22.94 15.55
N TYR A 167 -3.90 -21.92 15.59
CA TYR A 167 -3.42 -20.56 15.58
C TYR A 167 -4.19 -19.69 16.57
N PHE A 168 -3.50 -18.71 17.10
CA PHE A 168 -4.07 -17.60 17.83
C PHE A 168 -3.79 -16.31 17.07
N ARG A 169 -4.81 -15.47 16.90
CA ARG A 169 -4.69 -14.17 16.24
C ARG A 169 -5.37 -13.09 17.07
N TYR A 170 -4.64 -12.00 17.27
CA TYR A 170 -5.16 -10.77 17.84
C TYR A 170 -5.03 -9.65 16.80
N LYS A 171 -6.10 -8.91 16.58
CA LYS A 171 -6.14 -7.76 15.67
C LYS A 171 -6.82 -6.59 16.36
N ALA A 172 -6.22 -5.40 16.24
CA ALA A 172 -6.78 -4.15 16.76
C ALA A 172 -6.62 -3.05 15.71
N LYS A 173 -7.61 -2.17 15.64
CA LYS A 173 -7.62 -1.02 14.72
C LYS A 173 -8.26 0.17 15.40
N TYR A 174 -7.64 1.36 15.21
CA TYR A 174 -8.13 2.64 15.72
C TYR A 174 -8.14 3.68 14.60
#